data_ad0e1fb43ff8da25112ca8d44b09a05f
#
_entry.id   ad0e1fb43ff8da25112ca8d44b09a05f
#
_cell.length_a   1.000
_cell.length_b   1.000
_cell.length_c   1.000
_cell.angle_alpha   90.00
_cell.angle_beta   90.00
_cell.angle_gamma   90.00
#
_symmetry.space_group_name_H-M   'P 1'
#
loop_
_entity.id
_entity.type
_entity.pdbx_description
1 polymer ?
#
loop_
_entity_poly.entity_id
_entity_poly.type
_entity_poly.pdbx_seq_one_letter_code
_entity_poly.pdbx_strand_id
1 'polypeptide(L)'
;MKHTGIIRAGLILTGLVLISSTTAPKKEAAPTGPDYQTLVNTAYAKYKDLKEGKNADYIPALAEVPSDLFGIGLVTVDGKAFTAGDIQTMVSIQSISKVLTLARVIEEQGAQAIEDKVGVDATGEVFNSITAIERMKGKEINSCVNPGAIATTSMVKGDSYEAKWKSIIDTHSDFAGRALTVNEPVYKSEAATNQRNQAIAQLLFAYDRMYWDPAKSTDLYTKQCAINVNAHDLAEIAATFANGGINPVTGKVVVSPNSVEHTLAVMATAGLYDDSGIWLYHVGLPGKSGVGGGIIAVCPGKFGIGVVAPPLDAAGNSVKGQKVVRDLVDQLKANLYLVQPVVPAPAKKK
;
A
#
# COMPACT_ATOMS: atom_id res chain seq x y z
N MET A 1 -35.18 92.31 -29.00
CA MET A 1 -36.09 91.50 -29.77
C MET A 1 -35.81 90.04 -29.33
N LYS A 2 -36.69 89.48 -28.57
CA LYS A 2 -36.54 88.23 -27.90
C LYS A 2 -37.60 87.25 -28.32
N HIS A 3 -37.30 86.12 -28.85
CA HIS A 3 -38.26 85.04 -29.10
C HIS A 3 -38.03 83.92 -28.09
N THR A 4 -39.04 83.71 -27.31
CA THR A 4 -39.21 82.62 -26.37
C THR A 4 -39.70 81.39 -27.06
N GLY A 5 -39.01 80.29 -27.01
CA GLY A 5 -39.42 78.96 -27.48
C GLY A 5 -39.80 78.07 -26.30
N ILE A 6 -41.01 77.58 -26.31
CA ILE A 6 -41.51 76.64 -25.29
C ILE A 6 -41.17 75.22 -25.69
N ILE A 7 -40.48 74.49 -24.81
CA ILE A 7 -40.17 73.05 -24.98
C ILE A 7 -41.25 72.28 -24.18
N ARG A 8 -41.99 71.44 -24.87
CA ARG A 8 -42.88 70.43 -24.26
C ARG A 8 -42.04 69.18 -23.82
N ALA A 9 -42.10 68.83 -22.60
CA ALA A 9 -41.53 67.59 -22.07
C ALA A 9 -42.53 66.46 -22.31
N GLY A 10 -42.12 65.46 -23.09
CA GLY A 10 -42.80 64.17 -23.21
C GLY A 10 -42.30 63.15 -22.17
N LEU A 11 -43.22 62.69 -21.37
CA LEU A 11 -42.95 61.63 -20.39
C LEU A 11 -42.97 60.27 -21.11
N ILE A 12 -41.80 59.60 -21.19
CA ILE A 12 -41.72 58.20 -21.67
C ILE A 12 -41.70 57.30 -20.43
N LEU A 13 -42.80 56.54 -20.27
CA LEU A 13 -42.91 55.51 -19.21
C LEU A 13 -42.24 54.22 -19.73
N THR A 14 -41.04 53.94 -19.29
CA THR A 14 -40.38 52.67 -19.57
C THR A 14 -40.81 51.63 -18.51
N GLY A 15 -41.66 50.70 -18.93
CA GLY A 15 -42.04 49.54 -18.12
C GLY A 15 -40.88 48.57 -17.97
N LEU A 16 -40.37 48.40 -16.75
CA LEU A 16 -39.37 47.42 -16.40
C LEU A 16 -40.04 46.04 -16.27
N VAL A 17 -39.88 45.15 -17.25
CA VAL A 17 -40.28 43.76 -17.15
C VAL A 17 -39.21 43.00 -16.40
N LEU A 18 -39.47 42.69 -15.12
CA LEU A 18 -38.65 41.76 -14.31
C LEU A 18 -38.91 40.34 -14.80
N ILE A 19 -37.97 39.79 -15.61
CA ILE A 19 -37.95 38.38 -15.96
C ILE A 19 -37.30 37.65 -14.77
N SER A 20 -38.12 37.08 -13.90
CA SER A 20 -37.69 36.18 -12.84
C SER A 20 -37.26 34.83 -13.48
N SER A 21 -35.97 34.64 -13.69
CA SER A 21 -35.43 33.35 -14.10
C SER A 21 -35.37 32.42 -12.87
N THR A 22 -36.40 31.63 -12.68
CA THR A 22 -36.34 30.48 -11.75
C THR A 22 -35.41 29.42 -12.36
N THR A 23 -34.15 29.42 -11.98
CA THR A 23 -33.24 28.27 -12.26
C THR A 23 -33.75 27.08 -11.46
N ALA A 24 -34.30 26.09 -12.16
CA ALA A 24 -34.63 24.80 -11.55
C ALA A 24 -33.33 24.21 -10.90
N PRO A 25 -33.41 23.58 -9.71
CA PRO A 25 -32.25 22.97 -9.10
C PRO A 25 -31.67 21.91 -10.04
N LYS A 26 -30.41 22.06 -10.41
CA LYS A 26 -29.66 21.10 -11.20
C LYS A 26 -29.70 19.79 -10.42
N LYS A 27 -30.42 18.78 -10.90
CA LYS A 27 -30.42 17.44 -10.33
C LYS A 27 -28.98 16.92 -10.42
N GLU A 28 -28.32 16.83 -9.28
CA GLU A 28 -26.98 16.25 -9.20
C GLU A 28 -27.06 14.84 -9.77
N ALA A 29 -26.30 14.58 -10.83
CA ALA A 29 -26.27 13.25 -11.44
C ALA A 29 -25.78 12.28 -10.37
N ALA A 30 -26.52 11.18 -10.14
CA ALA A 30 -26.11 10.14 -9.23
C ALA A 30 -24.66 9.70 -9.58
N PRO A 31 -23.79 9.47 -8.61
CA PRO A 31 -22.42 9.07 -8.86
C PRO A 31 -22.41 7.78 -9.69
N THR A 32 -21.76 7.81 -10.86
CA THR A 32 -21.73 6.70 -11.83
C THR A 32 -20.74 5.59 -11.48
N GLY A 33 -20.13 5.64 -10.28
CA GLY A 33 -19.13 4.69 -9.80
C GLY A 33 -19.60 3.88 -8.58
N PRO A 34 -18.79 2.90 -8.12
CA PRO A 34 -19.08 2.13 -6.91
C PRO A 34 -19.21 3.05 -5.69
N ASP A 35 -20.14 2.72 -4.80
CA ASP A 35 -20.21 3.36 -3.48
C ASP A 35 -19.18 2.73 -2.55
N TYR A 36 -17.93 3.18 -2.66
CA TYR A 36 -16.81 2.68 -1.88
C TYR A 36 -17.03 2.80 -0.37
N GLN A 37 -17.67 3.89 0.10
CA GLN A 37 -17.89 4.09 1.53
C GLN A 37 -18.86 3.05 2.10
N THR A 38 -19.96 2.77 1.39
CA THR A 38 -20.91 1.71 1.80
C THR A 38 -20.24 0.34 1.81
N LEU A 39 -19.39 0.02 0.82
CA LEU A 39 -18.64 -1.24 0.77
C LEU A 39 -17.67 -1.39 1.94
N VAL A 40 -16.88 -0.37 2.24
CA VAL A 40 -15.93 -0.35 3.38
C VAL A 40 -16.67 -0.50 4.71
N ASN A 41 -17.77 0.24 4.92
CA ASN A 41 -18.61 0.13 6.12
C ASN A 41 -19.21 -1.28 6.28
N THR A 42 -19.67 -1.89 5.19
CA THR A 42 -20.25 -3.24 5.17
C THR A 42 -19.20 -4.28 5.53
N ALA A 43 -18.00 -4.19 4.96
CA ALA A 43 -16.89 -5.09 5.28
C ALA A 43 -16.47 -4.95 6.76
N TYR A 44 -16.39 -3.72 7.28
CA TYR A 44 -16.10 -3.48 8.68
C TYR A 44 -17.16 -4.13 9.60
N ALA A 45 -18.44 -3.84 9.35
CA ALA A 45 -19.55 -4.38 10.15
C ALA A 45 -19.57 -5.92 10.14
N LYS A 46 -19.23 -6.55 9.00
CA LYS A 46 -19.20 -8.00 8.83
C LYS A 46 -18.10 -8.68 9.68
N TYR A 47 -16.94 -8.03 9.82
CA TYR A 47 -15.77 -8.69 10.43
C TYR A 47 -15.32 -8.11 11.77
N LYS A 48 -15.91 -7.01 12.27
CA LYS A 48 -15.48 -6.38 13.54
C LYS A 48 -15.45 -7.32 14.73
N ASP A 49 -16.41 -8.23 14.83
CA ASP A 49 -16.56 -9.15 15.94
C ASP A 49 -15.83 -10.50 15.75
N LEU A 50 -15.12 -10.69 14.62
CA LEU A 50 -14.34 -11.89 14.34
C LEU A 50 -13.14 -11.97 15.31
N LYS A 51 -12.96 -13.14 15.96
CA LYS A 51 -11.91 -13.37 16.95
C LYS A 51 -11.00 -14.55 16.58
N GLU A 52 -10.74 -14.69 15.28
CA GLU A 52 -9.82 -15.71 14.78
C GLU A 52 -8.39 -15.15 14.73
N GLY A 53 -7.40 -16.01 14.91
CA GLY A 53 -5.97 -15.67 14.84
C GLY A 53 -5.38 -15.28 16.20
N LYS A 54 -4.08 -14.92 16.18
CA LYS A 54 -3.30 -14.52 17.35
C LYS A 54 -2.29 -13.44 16.95
N ASN A 55 -2.04 -12.47 17.83
CA ASN A 55 -0.96 -11.50 17.60
C ASN A 55 0.39 -12.20 17.48
N ALA A 56 1.32 -11.61 16.71
CA ALA A 56 2.72 -12.05 16.73
C ALA A 56 3.28 -11.93 18.15
N ASP A 57 3.86 -13.04 18.68
CA ASP A 57 4.37 -13.09 20.04
C ASP A 57 5.90 -13.24 20.12
N TYR A 58 6.57 -13.48 18.99
CA TYR A 58 8.02 -13.57 18.93
C TYR A 58 8.73 -12.19 18.95
N ILE A 59 8.00 -11.10 18.78
CA ILE A 59 8.40 -9.72 19.08
C ILE A 59 7.53 -9.25 20.24
N PRO A 60 8.03 -9.16 21.49
CA PRO A 60 7.21 -8.89 22.68
C PRO A 60 6.31 -7.66 22.54
N ALA A 61 6.81 -6.57 21.94
CA ALA A 61 6.02 -5.36 21.75
C ALA A 61 4.81 -5.53 20.82
N LEU A 62 4.80 -6.53 19.93
CA LEU A 62 3.65 -6.82 19.07
C LEU A 62 2.58 -7.65 19.79
N ALA A 63 2.97 -8.44 20.78
CA ALA A 63 2.02 -9.21 21.59
C ALA A 63 1.10 -8.31 22.43
N GLU A 64 1.58 -7.11 22.80
CA GLU A 64 0.86 -6.13 23.63
C GLU A 64 -0.13 -5.25 22.83
N VAL A 65 -0.14 -5.33 21.50
CA VAL A 65 -1.06 -4.54 20.67
C VAL A 65 -2.49 -5.06 20.88
N PRO A 66 -3.51 -4.18 21.06
CA PRO A 66 -4.90 -4.62 21.25
C PRO A 66 -5.37 -5.53 20.09
N SER A 67 -5.78 -6.76 20.41
CA SER A 67 -6.20 -7.76 19.40
C SER A 67 -7.55 -7.42 18.74
N ASP A 68 -8.33 -6.51 19.31
CA ASP A 68 -9.61 -6.02 18.78
C ASP A 68 -9.43 -4.82 17.85
N LEU A 69 -8.23 -4.25 17.78
CA LEU A 69 -7.92 -3.18 16.83
C LEU A 69 -8.30 -3.60 15.41
N PHE A 70 -9.11 -2.75 14.74
CA PHE A 70 -9.55 -3.03 13.39
C PHE A 70 -9.86 -1.74 12.62
N GLY A 71 -9.10 -1.47 11.59
CA GLY A 71 -9.26 -0.33 10.69
C GLY A 71 -9.14 -0.75 9.22
N ILE A 72 -9.95 -0.14 8.37
CA ILE A 72 -9.96 -0.33 6.91
C ILE A 72 -9.82 1.03 6.24
N GLY A 73 -8.92 1.15 5.28
CA GLY A 73 -8.82 2.25 4.34
C GLY A 73 -8.88 1.75 2.90
N LEU A 74 -9.51 2.54 2.04
CA LEU A 74 -9.46 2.43 0.59
C LEU A 74 -9.21 3.82 0.02
N VAL A 75 -8.16 3.99 -0.77
CA VAL A 75 -7.83 5.26 -1.43
C VAL A 75 -7.80 5.04 -2.94
N THR A 76 -8.53 5.85 -3.67
CA THR A 76 -8.59 5.79 -5.14
C THR A 76 -7.45 6.58 -5.79
N VAL A 77 -7.14 6.27 -7.05
CA VAL A 77 -6.08 6.98 -7.80
C VAL A 77 -6.42 8.46 -8.07
N ASP A 78 -7.64 8.91 -7.82
CA ASP A 78 -8.04 10.32 -7.81
C ASP A 78 -7.98 10.98 -6.41
N GLY A 79 -7.38 10.29 -5.43
CA GLY A 79 -7.08 10.82 -4.10
C GLY A 79 -8.24 10.79 -3.10
N LYS A 80 -9.37 10.15 -3.43
CA LYS A 80 -10.49 10.03 -2.48
C LYS A 80 -10.26 8.88 -1.52
N ALA A 81 -10.44 9.14 -0.22
CA ALA A 81 -10.28 8.16 0.85
C ALA A 81 -11.64 7.74 1.43
N PHE A 82 -11.81 6.44 1.65
CA PHE A 82 -12.97 5.80 2.27
C PHE A 82 -12.50 4.93 3.41
N THR A 83 -13.02 5.12 4.60
CA THR A 83 -12.48 4.49 5.80
C THR A 83 -13.56 3.96 6.73
N ALA A 84 -13.24 2.94 7.53
CA ALA A 84 -14.09 2.44 8.60
C ALA A 84 -13.25 1.88 9.76
N GLY A 85 -13.80 1.97 10.95
CA GLY A 85 -13.17 1.47 12.17
C GLY A 85 -12.06 2.37 12.68
N ASP A 86 -11.06 1.77 13.31
CA ASP A 86 -9.93 2.49 13.91
C ASP A 86 -8.86 2.78 12.84
N ILE A 87 -8.90 3.99 12.32
CA ILE A 87 -7.99 4.48 11.28
C ILE A 87 -6.89 5.41 11.82
N GLN A 88 -6.85 5.65 13.13
CA GLN A 88 -5.90 6.57 13.76
C GLN A 88 -4.81 5.86 14.56
N THR A 89 -5.12 4.67 15.09
CA THR A 89 -4.15 3.94 15.91
C THR A 89 -2.95 3.51 15.11
N MET A 90 -1.77 3.87 15.61
CA MET A 90 -0.49 3.53 14.99
C MET A 90 -0.08 2.11 15.34
N VAL A 91 0.35 1.39 14.31
CA VAL A 91 1.02 0.09 14.42
C VAL A 91 2.34 0.16 13.68
N SER A 92 3.26 -0.76 13.92
CA SER A 92 4.48 -0.87 13.11
C SER A 92 4.17 -1.48 11.74
N ILE A 93 4.75 -0.91 10.69
CA ILE A 93 4.55 -1.32 9.28
C ILE A 93 5.04 -2.75 9.00
N GLN A 94 6.05 -3.19 9.74
CA GLN A 94 6.68 -4.49 9.62
C GLN A 94 7.06 -4.83 8.16
N SER A 95 6.77 -6.04 7.71
CA SER A 95 7.19 -6.52 6.39
C SER A 95 6.56 -5.79 5.19
N ILE A 96 5.59 -4.90 5.39
CA ILE A 96 5.11 -4.03 4.31
C ILE A 96 6.23 -3.06 3.88
N SER A 97 7.11 -2.65 4.79
CA SER A 97 8.25 -1.79 4.48
C SER A 97 9.17 -2.34 3.38
N LYS A 98 9.25 -3.65 3.23
CA LYS A 98 10.11 -4.32 2.25
C LYS A 98 9.84 -3.88 0.82
N VAL A 99 8.56 -3.73 0.45
CA VAL A 99 8.19 -3.38 -0.93
C VAL A 99 8.42 -1.90 -1.23
N LEU A 100 8.40 -1.02 -0.23
CA LEU A 100 8.75 0.38 -0.41
C LEU A 100 10.27 0.53 -0.61
N THR A 101 11.07 -0.20 0.19
CA THR A 101 12.53 -0.24 0.02
C THR A 101 12.92 -0.91 -1.29
N LEU A 102 12.23 -1.97 -1.73
CA LEU A 102 12.42 -2.58 -3.04
C LEU A 102 12.18 -1.56 -4.16
N ALA A 103 11.04 -0.87 -4.15
CA ALA A 103 10.71 0.17 -5.14
C ALA A 103 11.79 1.27 -5.17
N ARG A 104 12.30 1.69 -3.99
CA ARG A 104 13.39 2.66 -3.90
C ARG A 104 14.68 2.17 -4.53
N VAL A 105 15.08 0.92 -4.28
CA VAL A 105 16.30 0.35 -4.86
C VAL A 105 16.18 0.17 -6.36
N ILE A 106 15.00 -0.25 -6.87
CA ILE A 106 14.75 -0.30 -8.33
C ILE A 106 14.87 1.09 -8.94
N GLU A 107 14.30 2.12 -8.29
CA GLU A 107 14.42 3.51 -8.74
C GLU A 107 15.88 4.00 -8.79
N GLU A 108 16.68 3.58 -7.83
CA GLU A 108 18.09 4.00 -7.73
C GLU A 108 19.04 3.23 -8.65
N GLN A 109 18.78 1.95 -8.90
CA GLN A 109 19.75 1.02 -9.52
C GLN A 109 19.20 0.25 -10.72
N GLY A 110 17.89 0.35 -11.00
CA GLY A 110 17.20 -0.41 -12.04
C GLY A 110 16.74 -1.81 -11.58
N ALA A 111 15.73 -2.34 -12.27
CA ALA A 111 15.14 -3.64 -11.95
C ALA A 111 16.14 -4.79 -12.14
N GLN A 112 17.01 -4.72 -13.16
CA GLN A 112 18.05 -5.72 -13.39
C GLN A 112 19.00 -5.90 -12.19
N ALA A 113 19.27 -4.82 -11.45
CA ALA A 113 20.11 -4.93 -10.25
C ALA A 113 19.48 -5.80 -9.15
N ILE A 114 18.15 -5.82 -9.03
CA ILE A 114 17.44 -6.71 -8.09
C ILE A 114 17.51 -8.16 -8.58
N GLU A 115 17.23 -8.40 -9.86
CA GLU A 115 17.29 -9.73 -10.46
C GLU A 115 18.68 -10.37 -10.29
N ASP A 116 19.76 -9.62 -10.60
CA ASP A 116 21.14 -10.11 -10.54
C ASP A 116 21.65 -10.33 -9.11
N LYS A 117 21.22 -9.48 -8.17
CA LYS A 117 21.82 -9.40 -6.83
C LYS A 117 20.99 -10.06 -5.74
N VAL A 118 19.66 -10.08 -5.89
CA VAL A 118 18.72 -10.61 -4.90
C VAL A 118 17.92 -11.77 -5.46
N GLY A 119 17.32 -11.57 -6.64
CA GLY A 119 16.35 -12.46 -7.25
C GLY A 119 14.92 -11.96 -7.09
N VAL A 120 14.00 -12.60 -7.79
CA VAL A 120 12.59 -12.18 -7.88
C VAL A 120 11.60 -13.33 -7.69
N ASP A 121 12.09 -14.58 -7.66
CA ASP A 121 11.25 -15.77 -7.61
C ASP A 121 10.74 -16.08 -6.19
N ALA A 122 9.58 -16.71 -6.11
CA ALA A 122 9.08 -17.28 -4.85
C ALA A 122 9.99 -18.43 -4.40
N THR A 123 10.42 -18.43 -3.14
CA THR A 123 11.37 -19.42 -2.63
C THR A 123 10.77 -20.78 -2.32
N GLY A 124 9.46 -20.85 -2.11
CA GLY A 124 8.78 -22.06 -1.59
C GLY A 124 9.16 -22.42 -0.14
N GLU A 125 9.79 -21.48 0.56
CA GLU A 125 10.29 -21.63 1.93
C GLU A 125 9.70 -20.56 2.84
N VAL A 126 9.70 -20.79 4.16
CA VAL A 126 9.24 -19.78 5.12
C VAL A 126 10.05 -18.49 5.01
N PHE A 127 9.44 -17.36 5.33
CA PHE A 127 9.96 -16.01 5.07
C PHE A 127 11.32 -15.68 5.72
N ASN A 128 11.78 -16.47 6.70
CA ASN A 128 13.07 -16.33 7.39
C ASN A 128 13.93 -17.59 7.29
N SER A 129 13.80 -18.36 6.19
CA SER A 129 14.52 -19.61 5.97
C SER A 129 16.01 -19.37 5.73
N ILE A 130 16.86 -20.01 6.54
CA ILE A 130 18.29 -20.12 6.31
C ILE A 130 18.55 -21.16 5.22
N THR A 131 17.74 -22.23 5.17
CA THR A 131 17.84 -23.28 4.15
C THR A 131 17.71 -22.72 2.74
N ALA A 132 16.83 -21.71 2.52
CA ALA A 132 16.71 -21.04 1.23
C ALA A 132 18.06 -20.41 0.80
N ILE A 133 18.75 -19.75 1.73
CA ILE A 133 20.06 -19.14 1.44
C ILE A 133 21.10 -20.21 1.08
N GLU A 134 21.18 -21.30 1.83
CA GLU A 134 22.12 -22.39 1.61
C GLU A 134 21.90 -23.08 0.25
N ARG A 135 20.64 -23.39 -0.09
CA ARG A 135 20.27 -24.04 -1.36
C ARG A 135 20.58 -23.17 -2.56
N MET A 136 20.32 -21.86 -2.46
CA MET A 136 20.41 -20.91 -3.56
C MET A 136 21.69 -20.08 -3.50
N LYS A 137 22.59 -20.34 -2.54
CA LYS A 137 23.81 -19.56 -2.30
C LYS A 137 23.55 -18.06 -2.21
N GLY A 138 22.46 -17.69 -1.52
CA GLY A 138 22.01 -16.32 -1.37
C GLY A 138 21.51 -15.64 -2.65
N LYS A 139 21.29 -16.38 -3.73
CA LYS A 139 20.72 -15.94 -5.01
C LYS A 139 19.34 -16.56 -5.18
N GLU A 140 18.53 -16.02 -6.12
CA GLU A 140 17.20 -16.56 -6.45
C GLU A 140 16.23 -16.57 -5.25
N ILE A 141 16.44 -15.66 -4.31
CA ILE A 141 15.48 -15.25 -3.27
C ILE A 141 14.71 -14.04 -3.78
N ASN A 142 13.87 -13.44 -2.97
CA ASN A 142 13.17 -12.21 -3.35
C ASN A 142 13.10 -11.21 -2.17
N SER A 143 12.84 -9.95 -2.47
CA SER A 143 12.81 -8.88 -1.48
C SER A 143 11.62 -8.95 -0.50
N CYS A 144 10.65 -9.85 -0.69
CA CYS A 144 9.52 -10.02 0.22
C CYS A 144 9.79 -10.98 1.39
N VAL A 145 10.87 -11.79 1.32
CA VAL A 145 11.36 -12.63 2.43
C VAL A 145 12.53 -11.94 3.15
N ASN A 146 12.80 -12.32 4.41
CA ASN A 146 13.81 -11.62 5.22
C ASN A 146 15.21 -11.61 4.59
N PRO A 147 15.75 -12.72 4.07
CA PRO A 147 17.07 -12.68 3.44
C PRO A 147 17.15 -11.68 2.29
N GLY A 148 16.19 -11.72 1.38
CA GLY A 148 16.16 -10.78 0.25
C GLY A 148 15.91 -9.34 0.67
N ALA A 149 15.07 -9.11 1.69
CA ALA A 149 14.79 -7.77 2.20
C ALA A 149 16.03 -7.14 2.87
N ILE A 150 16.81 -7.92 3.63
CA ILE A 150 18.05 -7.46 4.26
C ILE A 150 19.09 -7.15 3.17
N ALA A 151 19.24 -8.02 2.17
CA ALA A 151 20.09 -7.76 1.02
C ALA A 151 19.67 -6.49 0.27
N THR A 152 18.37 -6.32 -0.03
CA THR A 152 17.83 -5.13 -0.69
C THR A 152 18.06 -3.86 0.14
N THR A 153 17.86 -3.91 1.46
CA THR A 153 18.14 -2.77 2.36
C THR A 153 19.61 -2.37 2.30
N SER A 154 20.53 -3.32 2.21
CA SER A 154 21.97 -3.05 2.06
C SER A 154 22.32 -2.30 0.77
N MET A 155 21.48 -2.43 -0.28
CA MET A 155 21.64 -1.79 -1.59
C MET A 155 21.19 -0.33 -1.62
N VAL A 156 20.37 0.15 -0.68
CA VAL A 156 19.91 1.55 -0.66
C VAL A 156 21.11 2.49 -0.75
N LYS A 157 21.08 3.48 -1.66
CA LYS A 157 22.18 4.45 -1.84
C LYS A 157 22.36 5.35 -0.62
N GLY A 158 23.59 5.68 -0.31
CA GLY A 158 24.01 6.57 0.78
C GLY A 158 25.38 6.19 1.30
N ASP A 159 26.19 7.19 1.63
CA ASP A 159 27.58 7.01 2.05
C ASP A 159 27.71 6.76 3.57
N SER A 160 26.63 6.97 4.32
CA SER A 160 26.59 6.72 5.77
C SER A 160 25.29 6.03 6.17
N TYR A 161 25.23 5.56 7.43
CA TYR A 161 24.02 5.01 8.03
C TYR A 161 22.86 6.03 7.97
N GLU A 162 23.14 7.27 8.34
CA GLU A 162 22.16 8.35 8.41
C GLU A 162 21.62 8.70 7.00
N ALA A 163 22.48 8.70 5.97
CA ALA A 163 22.09 8.95 4.60
C ALA A 163 21.17 7.84 4.06
N LYS A 164 21.51 6.56 4.34
CA LYS A 164 20.65 5.41 3.96
C LYS A 164 19.32 5.44 4.72
N TRP A 165 19.36 5.70 6.03
CA TRP A 165 18.16 5.81 6.83
C TRP A 165 17.26 6.95 6.33
N LYS A 166 17.85 8.11 6.03
CA LYS A 166 17.09 9.23 5.47
C LYS A 166 16.41 8.86 4.15
N SER A 167 17.11 8.18 3.25
CA SER A 167 16.52 7.69 1.98
C SER A 167 15.35 6.75 2.24
N ILE A 168 15.45 5.84 3.20
CA ILE A 168 14.39 4.90 3.57
C ILE A 168 13.18 5.66 4.13
N ILE A 169 13.36 6.45 5.19
CA ILE A 169 12.23 7.09 5.88
C ILE A 169 11.53 8.13 5.00
N ASP A 170 12.28 8.87 4.19
CA ASP A 170 11.70 9.82 3.24
C ASP A 170 10.85 9.09 2.18
N THR A 171 11.34 7.99 1.62
CA THR A 171 10.58 7.19 0.66
C THR A 171 9.28 6.66 1.27
N HIS A 172 9.35 6.11 2.48
CA HIS A 172 8.16 5.61 3.17
C HIS A 172 7.16 6.73 3.46
N SER A 173 7.65 7.89 3.89
CA SER A 173 6.84 9.09 4.14
C SER A 173 6.18 9.61 2.87
N ASP A 174 6.89 9.60 1.76
CA ASP A 174 6.38 10.05 0.47
C ASP A 174 5.28 9.12 -0.07
N PHE A 175 5.43 7.80 0.11
CA PHE A 175 4.37 6.84 -0.22
C PHE A 175 3.11 7.05 0.62
N ALA A 176 3.25 7.40 1.90
CA ALA A 176 2.14 7.61 2.84
C ALA A 176 1.60 9.06 2.81
N GLY A 177 2.16 9.96 2.01
CA GLY A 177 1.75 11.36 1.89
C GLY A 177 1.98 12.22 3.13
N ARG A 178 2.65 11.72 4.15
CA ARG A 178 2.98 12.44 5.38
C ARG A 178 4.30 11.98 5.99
N ALA A 179 4.87 12.78 6.86
CA ALA A 179 6.04 12.38 7.64
C ALA A 179 5.70 11.20 8.56
N LEU A 180 6.45 10.12 8.43
CA LEU A 180 6.37 8.94 9.28
C LEU A 180 7.47 8.98 10.35
N THR A 181 7.25 8.25 11.46
CA THR A 181 8.17 8.16 12.59
C THR A 181 8.42 6.71 12.95
N VAL A 182 9.51 6.45 13.66
CA VAL A 182 9.81 5.10 14.20
C VAL A 182 9.00 4.86 15.47
N ASN A 183 8.45 3.65 15.61
CA ASN A 183 7.93 3.14 16.87
C ASN A 183 9.12 2.65 17.71
N GLU A 184 9.64 3.52 18.54
CA GLU A 184 10.84 3.24 19.35
C GLU A 184 10.70 2.00 20.26
N PRO A 185 9.56 1.76 20.94
CA PRO A 185 9.33 0.53 21.69
C PRO A 185 9.43 -0.73 20.83
N VAL A 186 8.82 -0.75 19.65
CA VAL A 186 8.88 -1.91 18.72
C VAL A 186 10.28 -2.07 18.17
N TYR A 187 10.95 -0.99 17.76
CA TYR A 187 12.33 -1.05 17.28
C TYR A 187 13.28 -1.66 18.30
N LYS A 188 13.23 -1.19 19.55
CA LYS A 188 14.08 -1.71 20.64
C LYS A 188 13.76 -3.17 20.94
N SER A 189 12.49 -3.56 20.97
CA SER A 189 12.04 -4.92 21.22
C SER A 189 12.53 -5.87 20.13
N GLU A 190 12.38 -5.50 18.85
CA GLU A 190 12.82 -6.31 17.72
C GLU A 190 14.36 -6.35 17.62
N ALA A 191 15.06 -5.24 17.84
CA ALA A 191 16.52 -5.19 17.84
C ALA A 191 17.14 -6.12 18.92
N ALA A 192 16.48 -6.27 20.08
CA ALA A 192 16.91 -7.18 21.13
C ALA A 192 16.68 -8.67 20.81
N THR A 193 15.81 -9.00 19.83
CA THR A 193 15.38 -10.38 19.52
C THR A 193 15.67 -10.79 18.07
N ASN A 194 16.45 -10.01 17.32
CA ASN A 194 16.67 -10.21 15.88
C ASN A 194 17.90 -11.08 15.52
N GLN A 195 18.40 -11.90 16.43
CA GLN A 195 19.60 -12.74 16.22
C GLN A 195 19.52 -13.59 14.96
N ARG A 196 18.31 -14.07 14.61
CA ARG A 196 18.11 -14.81 13.37
C ARG A 196 18.39 -13.95 12.13
N ASN A 197 17.92 -12.69 12.10
CA ASN A 197 18.19 -11.77 11.00
C ASN A 197 19.67 -11.38 10.93
N GLN A 198 20.35 -11.25 12.07
CA GLN A 198 21.80 -11.04 12.12
C GLN A 198 22.55 -12.24 11.52
N ALA A 199 22.16 -13.47 11.87
CA ALA A 199 22.74 -14.69 11.29
C ALA A 199 22.49 -14.78 9.78
N ILE A 200 21.29 -14.45 9.31
CA ILE A 200 20.94 -14.34 7.89
C ILE A 200 21.86 -13.35 7.17
N ALA A 201 22.08 -12.15 7.72
CA ALA A 201 22.97 -11.16 7.13
C ALA A 201 24.42 -11.63 7.03
N GLN A 202 24.93 -12.30 8.05
CA GLN A 202 26.28 -12.87 8.02
C GLN A 202 26.41 -14.01 7.01
N LEU A 203 25.39 -14.85 6.88
CA LEU A 203 25.38 -15.92 5.89
C LEU A 203 25.34 -15.35 4.45
N LEU A 204 24.51 -14.34 4.21
CA LEU A 204 24.47 -13.62 2.93
C LEU A 204 25.82 -12.95 2.62
N PHE A 205 26.47 -12.38 3.62
CA PHE A 205 27.81 -11.81 3.47
C PHE A 205 28.85 -12.86 3.06
N ALA A 206 28.78 -14.06 3.64
CA ALA A 206 29.66 -15.16 3.26
C ALA A 206 29.47 -15.64 1.80
N TYR A 207 28.31 -15.36 1.19
CA TYR A 207 28.00 -15.63 -0.22
C TYR A 207 28.14 -14.41 -1.14
N ASP A 208 28.77 -13.31 -0.67
CA ASP A 208 28.91 -12.05 -1.40
C ASP A 208 27.56 -11.44 -1.83
N ARG A 209 26.52 -11.62 -0.97
CA ARG A 209 25.14 -11.11 -1.20
C ARG A 209 24.73 -9.99 -0.25
N MET A 210 25.69 -9.39 0.45
CA MET A 210 25.50 -8.14 1.18
C MET A 210 26.31 -7.04 0.53
N TYR A 211 25.66 -5.90 0.29
CA TYR A 211 26.22 -4.78 -0.49
C TYR A 211 26.63 -3.61 0.38
N TRP A 212 26.55 -3.79 1.68
CA TRP A 212 27.02 -2.90 2.73
C TRP A 212 27.24 -3.71 4.02
N ASP A 213 27.71 -3.04 5.08
CA ASP A 213 27.98 -3.66 6.38
C ASP A 213 26.77 -4.50 6.88
N PRO A 214 26.95 -5.80 7.19
CA PRO A 214 25.84 -6.69 7.55
C PRO A 214 25.10 -6.26 8.81
N ALA A 215 25.83 -5.81 9.85
CA ALA A 215 25.21 -5.42 11.11
C ALA A 215 24.39 -4.13 10.95
N LYS A 216 24.95 -3.12 10.28
CA LYS A 216 24.27 -1.86 10.00
C LYS A 216 23.08 -2.04 9.06
N SER A 217 23.20 -2.93 8.07
CA SER A 217 22.09 -3.26 7.16
C SER A 217 20.95 -3.95 7.87
N THR A 218 21.25 -4.87 8.81
CA THR A 218 20.23 -5.52 9.65
C THR A 218 19.56 -4.53 10.58
N ASP A 219 20.30 -3.58 11.12
CA ASP A 219 19.73 -2.53 11.97
C ASP A 219 18.81 -1.58 11.18
N LEU A 220 19.21 -1.11 9.99
CA LEU A 220 18.36 -0.35 9.08
C LEU A 220 17.08 -1.11 8.73
N TYR A 221 17.20 -2.41 8.43
CA TYR A 221 16.06 -3.28 8.15
C TYR A 221 15.12 -3.39 9.36
N THR A 222 15.64 -3.59 10.57
CA THR A 222 14.84 -3.63 11.79
C THR A 222 14.14 -2.28 12.05
N LYS A 223 14.86 -1.19 11.85
CA LYS A 223 14.33 0.15 12.03
C LYS A 223 13.22 0.51 11.04
N GLN A 224 13.36 0.12 9.76
CA GLN A 224 12.29 0.33 8.78
C GLN A 224 11.04 -0.50 9.08
N CYS A 225 11.17 -1.73 9.62
CA CYS A 225 10.05 -2.54 10.06
C CYS A 225 9.26 -1.88 11.20
N ALA A 226 9.92 -1.08 12.02
CA ALA A 226 9.32 -0.39 13.15
C ALA A 226 8.71 0.99 12.81
N ILE A 227 8.60 1.39 11.55
CA ILE A 227 7.95 2.65 11.16
C ILE A 227 6.46 2.60 11.52
N ASN A 228 5.96 3.68 12.15
CA ASN A 228 4.55 3.84 12.53
C ASN A 228 3.67 4.14 11.32
N VAL A 229 2.61 3.37 11.16
CA VAL A 229 1.54 3.56 10.17
C VAL A 229 0.18 3.24 10.76
N ASN A 230 -0.88 3.74 10.14
CA ASN A 230 -2.26 3.34 10.43
C ASN A 230 -2.95 2.78 9.16
N ALA A 231 -4.23 2.40 9.25
CA ALA A 231 -4.94 1.81 8.11
C ALA A 231 -5.10 2.79 6.93
N HIS A 232 -5.21 4.09 7.19
CA HIS A 232 -5.26 5.12 6.14
C HIS A 232 -3.91 5.24 5.42
N ASP A 233 -2.80 5.31 6.16
CA ASP A 233 -1.45 5.35 5.58
C ASP A 233 -1.21 4.14 4.67
N LEU A 234 -1.59 2.94 5.13
CA LEU A 234 -1.45 1.73 4.34
C LEU A 234 -2.26 1.78 3.03
N ALA A 235 -3.48 2.34 3.08
CA ALA A 235 -4.30 2.51 1.88
C ALA A 235 -3.70 3.53 0.92
N GLU A 236 -3.13 4.62 1.42
CA GLU A 236 -2.46 5.65 0.62
C GLU A 236 -1.16 5.13 -0.01
N ILE A 237 -0.36 4.36 0.74
CA ILE A 237 0.80 3.63 0.22
C ILE A 237 0.39 2.73 -0.95
N ALA A 238 -0.67 1.93 -0.76
CA ALA A 238 -1.18 1.04 -1.80
C ALA A 238 -1.72 1.83 -3.01
N ALA A 239 -2.37 2.98 -2.79
CA ALA A 239 -2.88 3.85 -3.85
C ALA A 239 -1.75 4.54 -4.62
N THR A 240 -0.63 4.87 -3.97
CA THR A 240 0.57 5.38 -4.63
C THR A 240 1.14 4.36 -5.62
N PHE A 241 1.20 3.08 -5.23
CA PHE A 241 1.51 2.00 -6.18
C PHE A 241 0.44 1.88 -7.27
N ALA A 242 -0.85 1.92 -6.92
CA ALA A 242 -1.94 1.83 -7.91
C ALA A 242 -1.91 2.96 -8.93
N ASN A 243 -1.38 4.12 -8.56
CA ASN A 243 -1.23 5.31 -9.41
C ASN A 243 0.15 5.42 -10.08
N GLY A 244 0.85 4.30 -10.27
CA GLY A 244 2.12 4.25 -11.00
C GLY A 244 3.27 4.99 -10.32
N GLY A 245 3.26 5.09 -8.98
CA GLY A 245 4.32 5.71 -8.18
C GLY A 245 4.12 7.20 -7.91
N ILE A 246 2.98 7.76 -8.28
CA ILE A 246 2.56 9.12 -7.92
C ILE A 246 1.58 9.03 -6.76
N ASN A 247 1.89 9.65 -5.63
CA ASN A 247 0.97 9.72 -4.51
C ASN A 247 -0.29 10.52 -4.92
N PRO A 248 -1.51 9.90 -4.88
CA PRO A 248 -2.69 10.53 -5.43
C PRO A 248 -3.25 11.67 -4.58
N VAL A 249 -2.83 11.79 -3.32
CA VAL A 249 -3.27 12.85 -2.40
C VAL A 249 -2.36 14.07 -2.49
N THR A 250 -1.04 13.86 -2.50
CA THR A 250 -0.06 14.95 -2.53
C THR A 250 0.39 15.36 -3.93
N GLY A 251 0.17 14.50 -4.94
CA GLY A 251 0.66 14.68 -6.31
C GLY A 251 2.17 14.45 -6.46
N LYS A 252 2.87 14.04 -5.39
CA LYS A 252 4.31 13.81 -5.43
C LYS A 252 4.66 12.57 -6.24
N VAL A 253 5.60 12.68 -7.17
CA VAL A 253 6.25 11.53 -7.83
C VAL A 253 7.22 10.92 -6.83
N VAL A 254 6.94 9.69 -6.39
CA VAL A 254 7.75 8.97 -5.39
C VAL A 254 8.75 8.04 -6.08
N VAL A 255 8.26 7.27 -7.03
CA VAL A 255 9.07 6.36 -7.87
C VAL A 255 8.48 6.33 -9.28
N SER A 256 9.24 5.82 -10.24
CA SER A 256 8.79 5.68 -11.64
C SER A 256 7.79 4.52 -11.82
N PRO A 257 6.98 4.53 -12.90
CA PRO A 257 6.12 3.40 -13.26
C PRO A 257 6.90 2.09 -13.44
N ASN A 258 8.13 2.14 -13.94
CA ASN A 258 9.00 0.97 -14.06
C ASN A 258 9.31 0.34 -12.70
N SER A 259 9.59 1.16 -11.68
CA SER A 259 9.81 0.66 -10.32
C SER A 259 8.55 0.03 -9.72
N VAL A 260 7.38 0.59 -10.04
CA VAL A 260 6.10 0.07 -9.59
C VAL A 260 5.80 -1.30 -10.22
N GLU A 261 5.90 -1.45 -11.55
CA GLU A 261 5.53 -2.71 -12.22
C GLU A 261 6.34 -3.91 -11.71
N HIS A 262 7.65 -3.73 -11.52
CA HIS A 262 8.54 -4.78 -11.01
C HIS A 262 8.27 -5.08 -9.53
N THR A 263 7.97 -4.05 -8.71
CA THR A 263 7.58 -4.24 -7.30
C THR A 263 6.26 -4.99 -7.19
N LEU A 264 5.25 -4.64 -7.98
CA LEU A 264 3.95 -5.33 -7.98
C LEU A 264 4.07 -6.78 -8.45
N ALA A 265 4.95 -7.08 -9.41
CA ALA A 265 5.22 -8.46 -9.85
C ALA A 265 5.77 -9.32 -8.71
N VAL A 266 6.74 -8.82 -7.93
CA VAL A 266 7.26 -9.52 -6.75
C VAL A 266 6.20 -9.64 -5.66
N MET A 267 5.36 -8.60 -5.44
CA MET A 267 4.24 -8.67 -4.50
C MET A 267 3.22 -9.74 -4.89
N ALA A 268 2.94 -9.92 -6.17
CA ALA A 268 1.98 -10.92 -6.66
C ALA A 268 2.44 -12.36 -6.34
N THR A 269 3.73 -12.63 -6.44
CA THR A 269 4.28 -13.99 -6.29
C THR A 269 4.73 -14.33 -4.86
N ALA A 270 5.09 -13.33 -4.04
CA ALA A 270 5.75 -13.55 -2.76
C ALA A 270 5.27 -12.63 -1.61
N GLY A 271 4.22 -11.83 -1.81
CA GLY A 271 3.87 -10.76 -0.87
C GLY A 271 3.20 -11.22 0.42
N LEU A 272 2.57 -12.39 0.46
CA LEU A 272 1.88 -12.93 1.63
C LEU A 272 2.56 -14.20 2.19
N TYR A 273 3.87 -14.21 2.28
CA TYR A 273 4.65 -15.31 2.80
C TYR A 273 4.31 -16.64 2.08
N ASP A 274 4.10 -17.71 2.83
CA ASP A 274 3.81 -19.04 2.30
C ASP A 274 2.43 -19.09 1.60
N ASP A 275 1.53 -18.14 1.93
CA ASP A 275 0.17 -18.06 1.40
C ASP A 275 0.03 -17.16 0.15
N SER A 276 1.14 -16.72 -0.46
CA SER A 276 1.09 -15.82 -1.63
C SER A 276 0.29 -16.44 -2.80
N GLY A 277 0.42 -17.74 -3.01
CA GLY A 277 -0.33 -18.46 -4.05
C GLY A 277 -1.84 -18.48 -3.79
N ILE A 278 -2.26 -18.85 -2.58
CA ILE A 278 -3.68 -18.88 -2.21
C ILE A 278 -4.29 -17.47 -2.15
N TRP A 279 -3.50 -16.47 -1.74
CA TRP A 279 -3.90 -15.08 -1.83
C TRP A 279 -4.20 -14.67 -3.27
N LEU A 280 -3.26 -14.89 -4.19
CA LEU A 280 -3.44 -14.52 -5.59
C LEU A 280 -4.61 -15.28 -6.24
N TYR A 281 -4.81 -16.56 -5.89
CA TYR A 281 -5.92 -17.38 -6.37
C TYR A 281 -7.28 -16.80 -5.93
N HIS A 282 -7.42 -16.34 -4.69
CA HIS A 282 -8.70 -15.85 -4.17
C HIS A 282 -8.92 -14.35 -4.40
N VAL A 283 -7.88 -13.53 -4.32
CA VAL A 283 -7.97 -12.07 -4.36
C VAL A 283 -7.61 -11.53 -5.74
N GLY A 284 -6.59 -12.10 -6.39
CA GLY A 284 -6.16 -11.70 -7.73
C GLY A 284 -5.54 -10.31 -7.80
N LEU A 285 -5.07 -9.74 -6.67
CA LEU A 285 -4.34 -8.47 -6.60
C LEU A 285 -2.97 -8.67 -5.98
N PRO A 286 -1.94 -7.94 -6.43
CA PRO A 286 -0.69 -7.82 -5.69
C PRO A 286 -0.97 -7.33 -4.26
N GLY A 287 -0.37 -7.98 -3.27
CA GLY A 287 -0.54 -7.61 -1.87
C GLY A 287 0.75 -7.77 -1.07
N LYS A 288 0.83 -7.13 0.09
CA LYS A 288 1.89 -7.34 1.07
C LYS A 288 1.35 -7.31 2.47
N SER A 289 1.71 -8.30 3.26
CA SER A 289 1.37 -8.37 4.68
C SER A 289 2.55 -8.03 5.58
N GLY A 290 2.23 -7.63 6.81
CA GLY A 290 3.18 -7.41 7.88
C GLY A 290 2.66 -7.99 9.19
N VAL A 291 3.56 -8.60 9.97
CA VAL A 291 3.21 -9.27 11.24
C VAL A 291 2.71 -8.32 12.34
N GLY A 292 2.69 -7.02 12.10
CA GLY A 292 1.97 -6.04 12.93
C GLY A 292 0.45 -6.03 12.68
N GLY A 293 -0.06 -6.91 11.81
CA GLY A 293 -1.48 -7.01 11.46
C GLY A 293 -1.88 -6.15 10.25
N GLY A 294 -0.92 -5.51 9.57
CA GLY A 294 -1.15 -4.75 8.35
C GLY A 294 -1.23 -5.62 7.11
N ILE A 295 -2.14 -5.29 6.18
CA ILE A 295 -2.14 -5.78 4.79
C ILE A 295 -2.38 -4.60 3.86
N ILE A 296 -1.62 -4.51 2.77
CA ILE A 296 -1.92 -3.68 1.61
C ILE A 296 -2.29 -4.55 0.42
N ALA A 297 -3.24 -4.08 -0.40
CA ALA A 297 -3.57 -4.67 -1.69
C ALA A 297 -3.70 -3.57 -2.74
N VAL A 298 -3.17 -3.82 -3.93
CA VAL A 298 -3.07 -2.83 -5.00
C VAL A 298 -3.92 -3.25 -6.18
N CYS A 299 -4.92 -2.44 -6.54
CA CYS A 299 -5.65 -2.57 -7.79
C CYS A 299 -5.09 -1.55 -8.80
N PRO A 300 -4.18 -1.93 -9.70
CA PRO A 300 -3.49 -1.00 -10.60
C PRO A 300 -4.47 -0.13 -11.39
N GLY A 301 -4.21 1.17 -11.43
CA GLY A 301 -5.02 2.17 -12.12
C GLY A 301 -6.38 2.49 -11.47
N LYS A 302 -6.68 1.95 -10.28
CA LYS A 302 -7.99 2.14 -9.64
C LYS A 302 -7.90 2.60 -8.18
N PHE A 303 -7.34 1.78 -7.29
CA PHE A 303 -7.29 2.06 -5.85
C PHE A 303 -6.26 1.22 -5.11
N GLY A 304 -5.91 1.65 -3.91
CA GLY A 304 -5.21 0.89 -2.90
C GLY A 304 -6.12 0.57 -1.72
N ILE A 305 -5.93 -0.60 -1.10
CA ILE A 305 -6.60 -1.00 0.14
C ILE A 305 -5.53 -1.18 1.21
N GLY A 306 -5.78 -0.65 2.40
CA GLY A 306 -5.00 -0.86 3.62
C GLY A 306 -5.89 -1.37 4.74
N VAL A 307 -5.50 -2.44 5.40
CA VAL A 307 -6.21 -2.97 6.58
C VAL A 307 -5.23 -3.13 7.71
N VAL A 308 -5.65 -2.79 8.92
CA VAL A 308 -4.94 -3.08 10.17
C VAL A 308 -5.84 -3.92 11.05
N ALA A 309 -5.42 -5.14 11.36
CA ALA A 309 -6.07 -6.04 12.32
C ALA A 309 -5.02 -7.03 12.84
N PRO A 310 -4.49 -6.87 14.06
CA PRO A 310 -3.32 -7.58 14.57
C PRO A 310 -3.37 -9.11 14.59
N PRO A 311 -4.51 -9.79 14.86
CA PRO A 311 -4.54 -11.24 14.88
C PRO A 311 -4.20 -11.88 13.53
N LEU A 312 -3.21 -12.77 13.55
CA LEU A 312 -2.61 -13.44 12.40
C LEU A 312 -3.00 -14.91 12.32
N ASP A 313 -2.96 -15.47 11.11
CA ASP A 313 -3.00 -16.91 10.87
C ASP A 313 -1.62 -17.56 11.08
N ALA A 314 -1.52 -18.84 10.76
CA ALA A 314 -0.28 -19.63 10.93
C ALA A 314 0.87 -19.17 10.02
N ALA A 315 0.56 -18.59 8.86
CA ALA A 315 1.55 -18.05 7.93
C ALA A 315 2.05 -16.64 8.32
N GLY A 316 1.34 -15.96 9.25
CA GLY A 316 1.68 -14.62 9.72
C GLY A 316 0.90 -13.50 9.03
N ASN A 317 -0.22 -13.80 8.39
CA ASN A 317 -1.07 -12.83 7.71
C ASN A 317 -2.30 -12.48 8.55
N SER A 318 -2.71 -11.20 8.55
CA SER A 318 -3.91 -10.75 9.25
C SER A 318 -5.16 -11.51 8.78
N VAL A 319 -5.83 -12.24 9.69
CA VAL A 319 -7.04 -13.02 9.37
C VAL A 319 -8.17 -12.13 8.89
N LYS A 320 -8.47 -11.05 9.63
CA LYS A 320 -9.51 -10.08 9.22
C LYS A 320 -9.12 -9.37 7.93
N GLY A 321 -7.85 -8.97 7.82
CA GLY A 321 -7.33 -8.25 6.65
C GLY A 321 -7.55 -9.01 5.36
N GLN A 322 -7.22 -10.30 5.33
CA GLN A 322 -7.43 -11.15 4.15
C GLN A 322 -8.92 -11.24 3.77
N LYS A 323 -9.81 -11.47 4.75
CA LYS A 323 -11.25 -11.59 4.53
C LYS A 323 -11.86 -10.29 3.99
N VAL A 324 -11.45 -9.13 4.54
CA VAL A 324 -11.88 -7.80 4.11
C VAL A 324 -11.47 -7.52 2.67
N VAL A 325 -10.19 -7.72 2.35
CA VAL A 325 -9.68 -7.43 1.00
C VAL A 325 -10.38 -8.31 -0.02
N ARG A 326 -10.55 -9.61 0.26
CA ARG A 326 -11.29 -10.53 -0.61
C ARG A 326 -12.72 -10.05 -0.87
N ASP A 327 -13.48 -9.71 0.18
CA ASP A 327 -14.85 -9.23 0.05
C ASP A 327 -14.94 -7.95 -0.79
N LEU A 328 -14.05 -6.98 -0.55
CA LEU A 328 -14.03 -5.73 -1.32
C LEU A 328 -13.69 -5.98 -2.79
N VAL A 329 -12.71 -6.84 -3.07
CA VAL A 329 -12.31 -7.20 -4.44
C VAL A 329 -13.46 -7.90 -5.18
N ASP A 330 -14.14 -8.85 -4.52
CA ASP A 330 -15.27 -9.59 -5.10
C ASP A 330 -16.44 -8.64 -5.44
N GLN A 331 -16.81 -7.74 -4.51
CA GLN A 331 -17.91 -6.79 -4.70
C GLN A 331 -17.57 -5.73 -5.78
N LEU A 332 -16.32 -5.29 -5.84
CA LEU A 332 -15.83 -4.33 -6.83
C LEU A 332 -15.48 -4.97 -8.17
N LYS A 333 -15.54 -6.31 -8.28
CA LYS A 333 -15.08 -7.07 -9.46
C LYS A 333 -13.68 -6.65 -9.89
N ALA A 334 -12.79 -6.50 -8.91
CA ALA A 334 -11.48 -5.91 -9.07
C ALA A 334 -10.36 -6.95 -9.25
N ASN A 335 -10.67 -8.25 -9.25
CA ASN A 335 -9.71 -9.31 -9.52
C ASN A 335 -9.14 -9.13 -10.94
N LEU A 336 -7.80 -9.03 -11.07
CA LEU A 336 -7.13 -8.78 -12.35
C LEU A 336 -7.31 -9.91 -13.37
N TYR A 337 -7.65 -11.09 -12.92
CA TYR A 337 -7.87 -12.28 -13.77
C TYR A 337 -9.34 -12.49 -14.13
N LEU A 338 -10.23 -11.58 -13.72
CA LEU A 338 -11.66 -11.64 -14.05
C LEU A 338 -11.86 -11.26 -15.52
N VAL A 339 -12.00 -12.26 -16.40
CA VAL A 339 -12.26 -12.07 -17.83
C VAL A 339 -13.75 -12.16 -18.09
N GLN A 340 -14.31 -11.12 -18.69
CA GLN A 340 -15.69 -11.14 -19.19
C GLN A 340 -15.70 -11.70 -20.62
N PRO A 341 -16.53 -12.73 -20.92
CA PRO A 341 -16.62 -13.27 -22.27
C PRO A 341 -17.25 -12.25 -23.23
N VAL A 342 -16.66 -12.11 -24.41
CA VAL A 342 -17.28 -11.34 -25.49
C VAL A 342 -18.27 -12.27 -26.22
N VAL A 343 -19.58 -12.01 -26.05
CA VAL A 343 -20.63 -12.72 -26.80
C VAL A 343 -20.72 -12.08 -28.18
N PRO A 344 -20.48 -12.80 -29.30
CA PRO A 344 -20.67 -12.25 -30.63
C PRO A 344 -22.10 -11.78 -30.84
N ALA A 345 -22.29 -10.63 -31.48
CA ALA A 345 -23.60 -10.18 -31.87
C ALA A 345 -24.27 -11.26 -32.77
N PRO A 346 -25.58 -11.56 -32.58
CA PRO A 346 -26.27 -12.52 -33.44
C PRO A 346 -26.14 -12.07 -34.90
N ALA A 347 -25.77 -13.01 -35.76
CA ALA A 347 -25.67 -12.74 -37.19
C ALA A 347 -27.00 -12.14 -37.67
N LYS A 348 -26.93 -10.97 -38.33
CA LYS A 348 -28.13 -10.40 -38.97
C LYS A 348 -28.63 -11.44 -39.96
N LYS A 349 -29.82 -12.00 -39.74
CA LYS A 349 -30.49 -12.83 -40.76
C LYS A 349 -30.66 -11.96 -41.99
N LYS A 350 -30.07 -12.39 -43.10
CA LYS A 350 -30.25 -11.81 -44.43
C LYS A 350 -31.68 -12.08 -44.93
#